data_e999a780766b1ee381d9eb31dc55a2d4
#
_entry.id   e999a780766b1ee381d9eb31dc55a2d4
#
_cell.length_a   1.000
_cell.length_b   1.000
_cell.length_c   1.000
_cell.angle_alpha   90.00
_cell.angle_beta   90.00
_cell.angle_gamma   90.00
#
_symmetry.space_group_name_H-M   'P 1'
#
loop_
_entity.id
_entity.type
_entity.pdbx_description
1 polymer ?
#
loop_
_entity_poly.entity_id
_entity_poly.type
_entity_poly.pdbx_seq_one_letter_code
_entity_poly.pdbx_strand_id
1 'polypeptide(L)'
;MLDFDQNTIANMTAALEYVCKKIPPDRDTQELRKRIGDAIIECANSGKRTLIDFQDAGSKVLEEIGQPSKSHWLSFGRLFRSG
;
A
#
# COMPACT_ATOMS: atom_id res chain seq x y z
N MET A 1 17.59 9.91 -8.37
CA MET A 1 17.13 8.81 -9.11
C MET A 1 17.08 7.54 -8.29
N LEU A 2 16.04 6.78 -8.43
CA LEU A 2 15.96 5.55 -7.69
C LEU A 2 16.74 4.45 -8.38
N ASP A 3 17.45 3.69 -7.59
CA ASP A 3 18.38 2.75 -8.18
C ASP A 3 18.23 1.43 -7.45
N PHE A 4 17.31 0.62 -7.88
CA PHE A 4 17.05 -0.67 -7.25
C PHE A 4 17.55 -1.80 -8.14
N ASP A 5 17.99 -2.87 -7.55
CA ASP A 5 18.47 -4.00 -8.33
C ASP A 5 17.29 -4.72 -8.97
N GLN A 6 17.58 -5.65 -9.86
CA GLN A 6 16.53 -6.31 -10.60
C GLN A 6 15.62 -7.13 -9.74
N ASN A 7 16.14 -7.78 -8.72
CA ASN A 7 15.31 -8.57 -7.84
C ASN A 7 14.34 -7.67 -7.08
N THR A 8 14.80 -6.52 -6.63
CA THR A 8 13.95 -5.58 -5.93
C THR A 8 12.84 -5.07 -6.86
N ILE A 9 13.21 -4.73 -8.08
CA ILE A 9 12.24 -4.24 -9.05
C ILE A 9 11.20 -5.33 -9.37
N ALA A 10 11.64 -6.56 -9.52
CA ALA A 10 10.73 -7.66 -9.80
C ALA A 10 9.75 -7.85 -8.63
N ASN A 11 10.24 -7.75 -7.42
CA ASN A 11 9.38 -7.89 -6.25
C ASN A 11 8.39 -6.73 -6.16
N MET A 12 8.83 -5.53 -6.47
CA MET A 12 7.95 -4.37 -6.47
C MET A 12 6.85 -4.52 -7.50
N THR A 13 7.20 -4.96 -8.69
CA THR A 13 6.23 -5.16 -9.76
C THR A 13 5.23 -6.24 -9.41
N ALA A 14 5.72 -7.35 -8.88
CA ALA A 14 4.84 -8.45 -8.50
C ALA A 14 3.88 -8.01 -7.39
N ALA A 15 4.37 -7.24 -6.43
CA ALA A 15 3.53 -6.75 -5.34
C ALA A 15 2.47 -5.79 -5.87
N LEU A 16 2.85 -4.91 -6.79
CA LEU A 16 1.91 -3.98 -7.36
C LEU A 16 0.78 -4.73 -8.08
N GLU A 17 1.13 -5.73 -8.86
CA GLU A 17 0.14 -6.52 -9.56
C GLU A 17 -0.76 -7.28 -8.59
N TYR A 18 -0.16 -7.84 -7.55
CA TYR A 18 -0.91 -8.58 -6.56
C TYR A 18 -1.94 -7.69 -5.87
N VAL A 19 -1.53 -6.52 -5.45
CA VAL A 19 -2.44 -5.61 -4.74
C VAL A 19 -3.48 -5.04 -5.70
N CYS A 20 -3.08 -4.70 -6.92
CA CYS A 20 -4.02 -4.14 -7.88
C CYS A 20 -5.12 -5.11 -8.25
N LYS A 21 -4.83 -6.40 -8.23
CA LYS A 21 -5.85 -7.39 -8.52
C LYS A 21 -6.94 -7.42 -7.47
N LYS A 22 -6.68 -6.89 -6.29
CA LYS A 22 -7.64 -6.87 -5.21
C LYS A 22 -8.49 -5.62 -5.18
N ILE A 23 -8.25 -4.69 -6.09
CA ILE A 23 -9.04 -3.47 -6.15
C ILE A 23 -10.42 -3.82 -6.70
N PRO A 24 -11.50 -3.45 -6.01
CA PRO A 24 -12.84 -3.68 -6.55
C PRO A 24 -12.99 -2.92 -7.86
N PRO A 25 -13.69 -3.49 -8.84
CA PRO A 25 -13.78 -2.85 -10.16
C PRO A 25 -14.34 -1.43 -10.11
N ASP A 26 -15.24 -1.15 -9.19
CA ASP A 26 -15.82 0.18 -9.11
C ASP A 26 -14.90 1.19 -8.44
N ARG A 27 -13.77 0.72 -7.91
CA ARG A 27 -12.81 1.63 -7.30
C ARG A 27 -11.46 1.62 -8.00
N ASP A 28 -11.38 0.96 -9.14
CA ASP A 28 -10.12 0.81 -9.85
C ASP A 28 -9.84 2.05 -10.67
N THR A 29 -9.09 2.97 -10.12
CA THR A 29 -8.74 4.21 -10.81
C THR A 29 -7.23 4.28 -10.92
N GLN A 30 -6.76 5.12 -11.84
CA GLN A 30 -5.34 5.32 -11.99
C GLN A 30 -4.75 5.99 -10.78
N GLU A 31 -5.50 6.87 -10.17
CA GLU A 31 -5.02 7.55 -8.98
C GLU A 31 -4.76 6.56 -7.85
N LEU A 32 -5.67 5.59 -7.67
CA LEU A 32 -5.48 4.58 -6.65
C LEU A 32 -4.26 3.73 -6.95
N ARG A 33 -4.10 3.33 -8.20
CA ARG A 33 -2.95 2.52 -8.57
C ARG A 33 -1.65 3.28 -8.34
N LYS A 34 -1.66 4.58 -8.59
CA LYS A 34 -0.49 5.39 -8.36
C LYS A 34 -0.16 5.45 -6.87
N ARG A 35 -1.19 5.58 -6.03
CA ARG A 35 -0.96 5.61 -4.58
C ARG A 35 -0.36 4.30 -4.08
N ILE A 36 -0.83 3.18 -4.62
CA ILE A 36 -0.28 1.89 -4.26
C ILE A 36 1.18 1.81 -4.69
N GLY A 37 1.47 2.26 -5.91
CA GLY A 37 2.83 2.26 -6.40
C GLY A 37 3.75 3.14 -5.58
N ASP A 38 3.26 4.32 -5.19
CA ASP A 38 4.05 5.23 -4.36
C ASP A 38 4.35 4.61 -3.00
N ALA A 39 3.38 3.90 -2.42
CA ALA A 39 3.60 3.26 -1.13
C ALA A 39 4.66 2.17 -1.24
N ILE A 40 4.65 1.43 -2.34
CA ILE A 40 5.64 0.39 -2.55
C ILE A 40 7.02 1.02 -2.74
N ILE A 41 7.11 2.11 -3.48
CA ILE A 41 8.37 2.79 -3.69
C ILE A 41 8.92 3.34 -2.37
N GLU A 42 8.06 3.91 -1.55
CA GLU A 42 8.50 4.40 -0.25
C GLU A 42 8.99 3.26 0.63
N CYS A 43 8.34 2.12 0.55
CA CYS A 43 8.77 0.96 1.30
C CYS A 43 10.18 0.55 0.88
N ALA A 44 10.44 0.55 -0.43
CA ALA A 44 11.75 0.20 -0.94
C ALA A 44 12.79 1.25 -0.53
N ASN A 45 12.42 2.51 -0.51
CA ASN A 45 13.33 3.57 -0.11
C ASN A 45 13.70 3.48 1.37
N SER A 46 12.85 2.87 2.17
CA SER A 46 13.15 2.71 3.59
C SER A 46 14.07 1.52 3.85
N GLY A 47 14.45 0.81 2.81
CA GLY A 47 15.42 -0.28 2.95
C GLY A 47 14.83 -1.67 2.84
N LYS A 48 13.54 -1.79 2.65
CA LYS A 48 12.93 -3.10 2.55
C LYS A 48 13.01 -3.61 1.13
N ARG A 49 13.13 -4.92 0.99
CA ARG A 49 13.38 -5.51 -0.33
C ARG A 49 12.57 -6.74 -0.62
N THR A 50 11.79 -7.24 0.34
CA THR A 50 11.09 -8.50 0.13
C THR A 50 9.72 -8.28 -0.48
N LEU A 51 9.23 -9.28 -1.17
CA LEU A 51 7.92 -9.23 -1.77
C LEU A 51 6.84 -8.96 -0.73
N ILE A 52 6.94 -9.62 0.42
CA ILE A 52 5.94 -9.45 1.46
C ILE A 52 5.91 -8.03 1.97
N ASP A 53 7.07 -7.40 2.14
CA ASP A 53 7.12 -6.01 2.57
C ASP A 53 6.36 -5.11 1.59
N PHE A 54 6.56 -5.34 0.30
CA PHE A 54 5.91 -4.52 -0.72
C PHE A 54 4.41 -4.81 -0.79
N GLN A 55 4.01 -6.06 -0.64
CA GLN A 55 2.60 -6.41 -0.62
C GLN A 55 1.91 -5.76 0.57
N ASP A 56 2.55 -5.75 1.73
CA ASP A 56 1.98 -5.11 2.90
C ASP A 56 1.82 -3.62 2.70
N ALA A 57 2.82 -2.97 2.11
CA ALA A 57 2.75 -1.54 1.88
C ALA A 57 1.59 -1.17 0.96
N GLY A 58 1.44 -1.93 -0.12
CA GLY A 58 0.35 -1.67 -1.05
C GLY A 58 -1.01 -2.01 -0.47
N SER A 59 -1.08 -3.08 0.30
CA SER A 59 -2.33 -3.51 0.88
C SER A 59 -2.86 -2.50 1.89
N LYS A 60 -1.97 -1.80 2.57
CA LYS A 60 -2.41 -0.80 3.52
C LYS A 60 -3.17 0.33 2.83
N VAL A 61 -2.79 0.68 1.61
CA VAL A 61 -3.51 1.69 0.85
C VAL A 61 -4.94 1.23 0.59
N LEU A 62 -5.11 -0.03 0.22
CA LEU A 62 -6.43 -0.57 -0.03
C LEU A 62 -7.26 -0.59 1.24
N GLU A 63 -6.65 -0.94 2.35
CA GLU A 63 -7.36 -0.97 3.61
C GLU A 63 -7.87 0.40 3.99
N GLU A 64 -7.07 1.42 3.73
CA GLU A 64 -7.46 2.77 4.08
C GLU A 64 -8.67 3.23 3.30
N ILE A 65 -8.74 2.92 2.02
CA ILE A 65 -9.88 3.37 1.25
C ILE A 65 -11.06 2.45 1.39
N GLY A 66 -10.84 1.21 1.80
CA GLY A 66 -11.92 0.26 1.93
C GLY A 66 -12.64 0.32 3.25
N GLN A 67 -12.15 1.09 4.21
CA GLN A 67 -12.76 1.16 5.50
C GLN A 67 -12.97 2.58 5.88
N PRO A 68 -13.79 3.24 5.18
CA PRO A 68 -13.94 4.66 5.37
C PRO A 68 -14.33 5.07 6.74
N SER A 69 -15.19 4.44 7.37
CA SER A 69 -15.62 5.01 8.55
C SER A 69 -14.95 4.55 9.71
N LYS A 70 -14.44 3.38 9.68
CA LYS A 70 -13.96 2.92 10.76
C LYS A 70 -12.79 3.55 11.17
N SER A 71 -12.09 3.99 10.34
CA SER A 71 -10.91 4.48 10.66
C SER A 71 -10.92 5.74 11.25
N HIS A 72 -11.76 6.39 11.34
CA HIS A 72 -11.67 7.52 11.84
C HIS A 72 -12.01 7.63 13.11
N TRP A 73 -12.67 7.07 13.57
CA TRP A 73 -13.01 7.31 14.77
C TRP A 73 -12.43 6.47 15.67
N LEU A 74 -11.83 5.79 15.43
CA LEU A 74 -11.29 5.07 16.34
C LEU A 74 -10.13 5.49 16.67
N SER A 75 -10.12 5.99 16.24
CA SER A 75 -9.33 6.40 16.61
C SER A 75 -9.20 7.19 17.12
N PHE A 76 -9.93 7.01 17.40
CA PHE A 76 -9.97 7.55 18.13
C PHE A 76 -9.74 7.54 18.58
N GLY A 77 -9.84 7.18 18.69
CA GLY A 77 -9.74 6.90 19.53
C GLY A 77 -9.20 6.84 19.74
N ARG A 78 -9.22 6.63 20.02
CA ARG A 78 -9.00 6.58 20.63
C ARG A 78 -8.62 7.06 20.92
N LEU A 79 -8.77 7.00 20.92
CA LEU A 79 -8.78 7.32 21.47
C LEU A 79 -8.59 7.53 21.80
N PHE A 80 -8.75 7.29 21.92
CA PHE A 80 -8.77 7.34 22.55
C PHE A 80 -8.30 7.22 22.64
N ARG A 81 -8.24 6.87 22.77
CA ARG A 81 -8.05 6.65 23.12
C ARG A 81 -7.36 6.54 23.05
N SER A 82 -7.64 6.34 22.99
CA SER A 82 -7.41 6.27 23.14
C SER A 82 -6.96 6.32 22.99
N GLY A 83 -7.22 6.15 22.65
CA GLY A 83 -7.07 6.14 22.79
C GLY A 83 -6.85 6.21 22.74
#